data_399cd716746c240c1f51eee4f07a2684
#
_entry.id   399cd716746c240c1f51eee4f07a2684
#
_cell.length_a   1.000
_cell.length_b   1.000
_cell.length_c   1.000
_cell.angle_alpha   90.00
_cell.angle_beta   90.00
_cell.angle_gamma   90.00
#
_symmetry.space_group_name_H-M   'P 1'
#
loop_
_entity.id
_entity.type
_entity.pdbx_description
1 polymer ?
#
loop_
_entity_poly.entity_id
_entity_poly.type
_entity_poly.pdbx_seq_one_letter_code
_entity_poly.pdbx_strand_id
1 'polypeptide(L)'
;DLRMSRGLGDVYKRQTYGDALFALAVEEHMVDQLYEEAQAVAQILRENTELTRLMNHPKIEKEEKVRLIEDIFKGRIGDELVGLLRMLVQKGHYKETDQVFTYFIDRVKEYKKIGTAYVTSAMELTPQQKQAVEQKLLDTTKYVQFEIHYTTDPALIGGMVIRIRDRVVDGSVRTRLEHLTRDLERIQLKVGECAP
;
A
#
# COMPACT_ATOMS: atom_id res chain seq x y z
N ASP A 1 -18.05 -21.18 8.13
CA ASP A 1 -18.05 -19.97 8.98
C ASP A 1 -16.76 -19.72 9.77
N LEU A 2 -15.92 -20.74 9.98
CA LEU A 2 -14.62 -20.60 10.67
C LEU A 2 -13.58 -19.80 9.88
N ARG A 3 -13.70 -19.67 8.56
CA ARG A 3 -12.81 -18.86 7.73
C ARG A 3 -13.09 -17.35 7.84
N MET A 4 -14.34 -16.95 7.98
CA MET A 4 -14.71 -15.53 8.18
C MET A 4 -14.28 -15.03 9.58
N SER A 5 -14.37 -15.87 10.62
CA SER A 5 -13.97 -15.50 11.98
C SER A 5 -12.46 -15.28 12.13
N ARG A 6 -11.61 -16.02 11.40
CA ARG A 6 -10.15 -15.80 11.41
C ARG A 6 -9.76 -14.48 10.75
N GLY A 7 -10.35 -14.13 9.61
CA GLY A 7 -10.06 -12.88 8.92
C GLY A 7 -10.43 -11.63 9.73
N LEU A 8 -11.53 -11.65 10.45
CA LEU A 8 -11.95 -10.56 11.34
C LEU A 8 -11.00 -10.40 12.54
N GLY A 9 -10.52 -11.52 13.12
CA GLY A 9 -9.53 -11.49 14.20
C GLY A 9 -8.19 -10.90 13.78
N ASP A 10 -7.72 -11.19 12.56
CA ASP A 10 -6.45 -10.70 12.04
C ASP A 10 -6.52 -9.22 11.66
N VAL A 11 -7.66 -8.76 11.12
CA VAL A 11 -7.93 -7.32 10.87
C VAL A 11 -7.94 -6.54 12.18
N TYR A 12 -8.61 -7.04 13.20
CA TYR A 12 -8.69 -6.40 14.51
C TYR A 12 -7.29 -6.28 15.17
N LYS A 13 -6.48 -7.31 15.10
CA LYS A 13 -5.12 -7.31 15.66
C LYS A 13 -4.22 -6.28 15.00
N ARG A 14 -4.17 -6.27 13.66
CA ARG A 14 -3.34 -5.28 12.93
C ARG A 14 -3.73 -3.85 13.23
N GLN A 15 -5.03 -3.57 13.38
CA GLN A 15 -5.52 -2.25 13.78
C GLN A 15 -5.08 -1.92 15.19
N THR A 16 -5.29 -2.82 16.14
CA THR A 16 -4.94 -2.60 17.56
C THR A 16 -3.45 -2.30 17.74
N TYR A 17 -2.57 -3.10 17.15
CA TYR A 17 -1.12 -2.89 17.24
C TYR A 17 -0.65 -1.67 16.43
N GLY A 18 -1.20 -1.46 15.25
CA GLY A 18 -0.85 -0.31 14.41
C GLY A 18 -1.33 1.01 14.99
N ASP A 19 -2.53 1.07 15.56
CA ASP A 19 -3.05 2.27 16.23
C ASP A 19 -2.29 2.56 17.54
N ALA A 20 -1.90 1.52 18.29
CA ALA A 20 -1.08 1.70 19.50
C ALA A 20 0.31 2.27 19.16
N LEU A 21 0.96 1.75 18.10
CA LEU A 21 2.24 2.29 17.62
C LEU A 21 2.08 3.73 17.13
N PHE A 22 0.99 4.02 16.40
CA PHE A 22 0.71 5.36 15.92
C PHE A 22 0.47 6.35 17.07
N ALA A 23 -0.30 5.98 18.08
CA ALA A 23 -0.54 6.80 19.25
C ALA A 23 0.77 7.12 19.99
N LEU A 24 1.62 6.11 20.18
CA LEU A 24 2.95 6.29 20.78
C LEU A 24 3.83 7.23 19.93
N ALA A 25 3.84 7.06 18.60
CA ALA A 25 4.59 7.91 17.68
C ALA A 25 4.17 9.38 17.75
N VAL A 26 2.87 9.64 17.93
CA VAL A 26 2.33 11.00 18.08
C VAL A 26 2.68 11.58 19.47
N GLU A 27 2.55 10.78 20.52
CA GLU A 27 2.82 11.19 21.91
C GLU A 27 4.29 11.57 22.10
N GLU A 28 5.22 10.77 21.56
CA GLU A 28 6.67 11.00 21.65
C GLU A 28 7.20 11.95 20.57
N HIS A 29 6.33 12.50 19.71
CA HIS A 29 6.72 13.37 18.59
C HIS A 29 7.73 12.75 17.61
N MET A 30 7.72 11.43 17.45
CA MET A 30 8.65 10.65 16.63
C MET A 30 7.99 10.03 15.39
N VAL A 31 6.90 10.63 14.90
CA VAL A 31 6.12 10.09 13.75
C VAL A 31 7.00 9.88 12.51
N ASP A 32 7.88 10.84 12.20
CA ASP A 32 8.75 10.80 11.03
C ASP A 32 9.80 9.71 11.15
N GLN A 33 10.47 9.64 12.29
CA GLN A 33 11.51 8.65 12.55
C GLN A 33 10.91 7.23 12.51
N LEU A 34 9.84 6.99 13.27
CA LEU A 34 9.19 5.67 13.30
C LEU A 34 8.59 5.26 11.94
N TYR A 35 8.18 6.24 11.13
CA TYR A 35 7.71 5.99 9.77
C TYR A 35 8.82 5.47 8.87
N GLU A 36 9.99 6.12 8.84
CA GLU A 36 11.14 5.68 8.05
C GLU A 36 11.67 4.33 8.51
N GLU A 37 11.81 4.15 9.82
CA GLU A 37 12.25 2.89 10.41
C GLU A 37 11.25 1.74 10.11
N ALA A 38 9.94 1.98 10.22
CA ALA A 38 8.91 1.00 9.92
C ALA A 38 8.93 0.58 8.44
N GLN A 39 9.19 1.53 7.53
CA GLN A 39 9.36 1.20 6.10
C GLN A 39 10.59 0.31 5.88
N ALA A 40 11.72 0.65 6.50
CA ALA A 40 12.94 -0.14 6.40
C ALA A 40 12.75 -1.57 6.95
N VAL A 41 12.10 -1.70 8.11
CA VAL A 41 11.79 -3.01 8.71
C VAL A 41 10.85 -3.81 7.82
N ALA A 42 9.76 -3.21 7.31
CA ALA A 42 8.84 -3.89 6.40
C ALA A 42 9.54 -4.38 5.13
N GLN A 43 10.45 -3.61 4.58
CA GLN A 43 11.25 -4.00 3.43
C GLN A 43 12.19 -5.18 3.77
N ILE A 44 12.93 -5.10 4.88
CA ILE A 44 13.82 -6.18 5.34
C ILE A 44 13.05 -7.48 5.54
N LEU A 45 11.86 -7.43 6.13
CA LEU A 45 11.02 -8.62 6.36
C LEU A 45 10.51 -9.24 5.06
N ARG A 46 10.23 -8.44 4.02
CA ARG A 46 9.80 -8.91 2.70
C ARG A 46 10.96 -9.52 1.90
N GLU A 47 12.12 -8.93 1.96
CA GLU A 47 13.31 -9.40 1.24
C GLU A 47 13.91 -10.67 1.87
N ASN A 48 13.81 -10.82 3.20
CA ASN A 48 14.39 -11.94 3.94
C ASN A 48 13.35 -13.04 4.26
N THR A 49 12.99 -13.82 3.25
CA THR A 49 12.06 -14.95 3.40
C THR A 49 12.57 -16.02 4.36
N GLU A 50 13.90 -16.18 4.52
CA GLU A 50 14.52 -17.12 5.45
C GLU A 50 14.24 -16.74 6.90
N LEU A 51 14.35 -15.44 7.24
CA LEU A 51 13.98 -14.91 8.55
C LEU A 51 12.52 -15.22 8.86
N THR A 52 11.65 -14.97 7.90
CA THR A 52 10.20 -15.23 8.04
C THR A 52 9.93 -16.73 8.25
N ARG A 53 10.62 -17.63 7.54
CA ARG A 53 10.52 -19.09 7.73
C ARG A 53 10.99 -19.51 9.11
N LEU A 54 12.12 -18.99 9.56
CA LEU A 54 12.71 -19.29 10.87
C LEU A 54 11.77 -18.84 11.99
N MET A 55 11.26 -17.61 11.91
CA MET A 55 10.34 -17.07 12.91
C MET A 55 8.99 -17.81 12.98
N ASN A 56 8.56 -18.39 11.87
CA ASN A 56 7.34 -19.21 11.81
C ASN A 56 7.57 -20.68 12.14
N HIS A 57 8.83 -21.10 12.39
CA HIS A 57 9.15 -22.48 12.63
C HIS A 57 8.63 -22.97 14.00
N PRO A 58 7.87 -24.06 14.06
CA PRO A 58 7.21 -24.50 15.30
C PRO A 58 8.17 -25.09 16.35
N LYS A 59 9.35 -25.55 15.94
CA LYS A 59 10.35 -26.18 16.84
C LYS A 59 11.23 -25.15 17.56
N ILE A 60 11.21 -23.87 17.14
CA ILE A 60 12.02 -22.82 17.76
C ILE A 60 11.18 -22.19 18.87
N GLU A 61 11.75 -22.13 20.06
CA GLU A 61 11.10 -21.54 21.23
C GLU A 61 10.92 -20.03 21.07
N LYS A 62 9.91 -19.49 21.75
CA LYS A 62 9.58 -18.05 21.64
C LYS A 62 10.71 -17.17 22.16
N GLU A 63 11.40 -17.62 23.17
CA GLU A 63 12.55 -16.95 23.79
C GLU A 63 13.73 -16.82 22.82
N GLU A 64 14.00 -17.86 22.05
CA GLU A 64 15.04 -17.83 21.01
C GLU A 64 14.67 -16.87 19.88
N LYS A 65 13.39 -16.87 19.47
CA LYS A 65 12.88 -15.93 18.46
C LYS A 65 12.98 -14.47 18.93
N VAL A 66 12.68 -14.21 20.19
CA VAL A 66 12.81 -12.86 20.77
C VAL A 66 14.27 -12.41 20.79
N ARG A 67 15.20 -13.28 21.20
CA ARG A 67 16.64 -12.97 21.18
C ARG A 67 17.13 -12.66 19.77
N LEU A 68 16.67 -13.44 18.78
CA LEU A 68 17.04 -13.20 17.39
C LEU A 68 16.55 -11.83 16.89
N ILE A 69 15.34 -11.43 17.23
CA ILE A 69 14.83 -10.08 16.90
C ILE A 69 15.66 -8.99 17.58
N GLU A 70 16.00 -9.18 18.86
CA GLU A 70 16.85 -8.23 19.58
C GLU A 70 18.26 -8.15 18.94
N ASP A 71 18.87 -9.26 18.61
CA ASP A 71 20.19 -9.29 17.98
C ASP A 71 20.24 -8.62 16.60
N ILE A 72 19.16 -8.75 15.83
CA ILE A 72 19.08 -8.16 14.48
C ILE A 72 18.79 -6.67 14.54
N PHE A 73 17.83 -6.27 15.35
CA PHE A 73 17.23 -4.91 15.30
C PHE A 73 17.68 -3.97 16.41
N LYS A 74 18.09 -4.47 17.57
CA LYS A 74 18.52 -3.63 18.70
C LYS A 74 19.68 -2.73 18.32
N GLY A 75 19.52 -1.42 18.56
CA GLY A 75 20.51 -0.40 18.22
C GLY A 75 20.57 -0.03 16.73
N ARG A 76 19.67 -0.57 15.91
CA ARG A 76 19.52 -0.22 14.48
C ARG A 76 18.21 0.49 14.18
N ILE A 77 17.20 0.22 14.99
CA ILE A 77 15.88 0.87 14.96
C ILE A 77 15.49 1.29 16.37
N GLY A 78 14.47 2.13 16.49
CA GLY A 78 13.95 2.59 17.78
C GLY A 78 13.48 1.47 18.69
N ASP A 79 13.65 1.66 19.99
CA ASP A 79 13.28 0.67 21.00
C ASP A 79 11.77 0.36 20.97
N GLU A 80 10.94 1.28 20.52
CA GLU A 80 9.48 1.14 20.34
C GLU A 80 9.15 0.07 19.30
N LEU A 81 9.85 0.08 18.16
CA LEU A 81 9.66 -0.92 17.10
C LEU A 81 10.21 -2.28 17.50
N VAL A 82 11.35 -2.32 18.19
CA VAL A 82 11.89 -3.56 18.77
C VAL A 82 10.91 -4.14 19.78
N GLY A 83 10.34 -3.30 20.65
CA GLY A 83 9.33 -3.66 21.63
C GLY A 83 8.07 -4.25 21.00
N LEU A 84 7.59 -3.63 19.90
CA LEU A 84 6.44 -4.13 19.14
C LEU A 84 6.75 -5.50 18.49
N LEU A 85 7.88 -5.65 17.83
CA LEU A 85 8.31 -6.92 17.23
C LEU A 85 8.41 -8.03 18.28
N ARG A 86 9.03 -7.75 19.42
CA ARG A 86 9.13 -8.67 20.55
C ARG A 86 7.74 -9.09 21.06
N MET A 87 6.83 -8.14 21.23
CA MET A 87 5.45 -8.40 21.65
C MET A 87 4.71 -9.30 20.66
N LEU A 88 4.83 -9.02 19.35
CA LEU A 88 4.21 -9.84 18.30
C LEU A 88 4.74 -11.28 18.31
N VAL A 89 6.03 -11.47 18.53
CA VAL A 89 6.66 -12.80 18.64
C VAL A 89 6.16 -13.53 19.90
N GLN A 90 6.16 -12.88 21.05
CA GLN A 90 5.70 -13.48 22.33
C GLN A 90 4.24 -13.90 22.27
N LYS A 91 3.39 -13.11 21.62
CA LYS A 91 1.97 -13.40 21.40
C LYS A 91 1.73 -14.44 20.29
N GLY A 92 2.75 -14.82 19.52
CA GLY A 92 2.62 -15.74 18.39
C GLY A 92 1.99 -15.13 17.15
N HIS A 93 2.02 -13.78 17.04
CA HIS A 93 1.43 -13.01 15.95
C HIS A 93 2.45 -12.50 14.93
N TYR A 94 3.61 -13.16 14.83
CA TYR A 94 4.65 -12.76 13.89
C TYR A 94 4.19 -12.75 12.42
N LYS A 95 3.24 -13.63 12.06
CA LYS A 95 2.68 -13.69 10.70
C LYS A 95 1.98 -12.41 10.28
N GLU A 96 1.41 -11.69 11.22
CA GLU A 96 0.69 -10.44 11.00
C GLU A 96 1.62 -9.21 11.01
N THR A 97 2.92 -9.39 11.28
CA THR A 97 3.88 -8.29 11.42
C THR A 97 3.93 -7.39 10.19
N ASP A 98 4.05 -7.95 8.98
CA ASP A 98 4.04 -7.16 7.73
C ASP A 98 2.74 -6.35 7.56
N GLN A 99 1.61 -6.91 7.94
CA GLN A 99 0.31 -6.23 7.89
C GLN A 99 0.18 -5.13 8.94
N VAL A 100 0.76 -5.30 10.13
CA VAL A 100 0.79 -4.29 11.19
C VAL A 100 1.62 -3.10 10.74
N PHE A 101 2.81 -3.34 10.20
CA PHE A 101 3.66 -2.26 9.67
C PHE A 101 3.02 -1.55 8.47
N THR A 102 2.42 -2.29 7.54
CA THR A 102 1.71 -1.70 6.40
C THR A 102 0.57 -0.79 6.89
N TYR A 103 -0.23 -1.26 7.85
CA TYR A 103 -1.31 -0.47 8.44
C TYR A 103 -0.78 0.80 9.13
N PHE A 104 0.29 0.69 9.91
CA PHE A 104 0.92 1.84 10.56
C PHE A 104 1.42 2.88 9.54
N ILE A 105 2.11 2.42 8.48
CA ILE A 105 2.60 3.27 7.39
C ILE A 105 1.42 3.99 6.70
N ASP A 106 0.34 3.29 6.40
CA ASP A 106 -0.86 3.87 5.80
C ASP A 106 -1.51 4.91 6.73
N ARG A 107 -1.53 4.63 8.04
CA ARG A 107 -2.06 5.53 9.06
C ARG A 107 -1.26 6.83 9.17
N VAL A 108 0.07 6.72 9.13
CA VAL A 108 0.98 7.88 9.12
C VAL A 108 0.82 8.69 7.83
N LYS A 109 0.72 8.04 6.66
CA LYS A 109 0.45 8.72 5.38
C LYS A 109 -0.86 9.50 5.43
N GLU A 110 -1.91 8.92 6.01
CA GLU A 110 -3.20 9.57 6.17
C GLU A 110 -3.13 10.79 7.10
N TYR A 111 -2.42 10.67 8.22
CA TYR A 111 -2.17 11.77 9.16
C TYR A 111 -1.40 12.92 8.51
N LYS A 112 -0.36 12.62 7.76
CA LYS A 112 0.46 13.59 7.02
C LYS A 112 -0.21 14.11 5.74
N LYS A 113 -1.37 13.57 5.37
CA LYS A 113 -2.04 13.85 4.09
C LYS A 113 -1.15 13.53 2.88
N ILE A 114 -0.42 12.43 2.93
CA ILE A 114 0.35 11.90 1.80
C ILE A 114 -0.57 10.98 1.00
N GLY A 115 -0.81 11.32 -0.26
CA GLY A 115 -1.57 10.48 -1.18
C GLY A 115 -0.68 9.45 -1.85
N THR A 116 -1.19 8.23 -2.06
CA THR A 116 -0.53 7.25 -2.94
C THR A 116 -1.29 7.17 -4.26
N ALA A 117 -0.58 7.39 -5.36
CA ALA A 117 -1.14 7.33 -6.71
C ALA A 117 -0.39 6.32 -7.56
N TYR A 118 -1.14 5.51 -8.32
CA TYR A 118 -0.61 4.61 -9.33
C TYR A 118 -0.94 5.19 -10.70
N VAL A 119 0.08 5.50 -11.49
CA VAL A 119 -0.04 6.08 -12.82
C VAL A 119 0.45 5.06 -13.84
N THR A 120 -0.47 4.56 -14.66
CA THR A 120 -0.15 3.67 -15.77
C THR A 120 -0.25 4.45 -17.07
N SER A 121 0.80 4.47 -17.87
CA SER A 121 0.89 5.17 -19.15
C SER A 121 1.24 4.21 -20.30
N ALA A 122 0.90 4.55 -21.53
CA ALA A 122 1.22 3.72 -22.68
C ALA A 122 2.73 3.69 -23.00
N MET A 123 3.45 4.77 -22.66
CA MET A 123 4.89 4.95 -22.83
C MET A 123 5.48 5.54 -21.56
N GLU A 124 6.79 5.42 -21.40
CA GLU A 124 7.50 6.04 -20.28
C GLU A 124 7.33 7.57 -20.30
N LEU A 125 6.93 8.12 -19.15
CA LEU A 125 6.72 9.56 -19.01
C LEU A 125 8.04 10.30 -18.82
N THR A 126 8.17 11.44 -19.50
CA THR A 126 9.31 12.34 -19.30
C THR A 126 9.26 12.97 -17.90
N PRO A 127 10.41 13.45 -17.36
CA PRO A 127 10.44 14.13 -16.07
C PRO A 127 9.46 15.31 -15.98
N GLN A 128 9.32 16.08 -17.06
CA GLN A 128 8.38 17.20 -17.13
C GLN A 128 6.92 16.74 -17.04
N GLN A 129 6.58 15.62 -17.70
CA GLN A 129 5.23 15.04 -17.62
C GLN A 129 4.94 14.50 -16.23
N LYS A 130 5.92 13.87 -15.58
CA LYS A 130 5.79 13.40 -14.18
C LYS A 130 5.48 14.55 -13.23
N GLN A 131 6.21 15.67 -13.35
CA GLN A 131 5.94 16.88 -12.56
C GLN A 131 4.56 17.47 -12.84
N ALA A 132 4.13 17.52 -14.10
CA ALA A 132 2.80 18.02 -14.45
C ALA A 132 1.67 17.14 -13.87
N VAL A 133 1.85 15.83 -13.84
CA VAL A 133 0.90 14.89 -13.21
C VAL A 133 0.85 15.12 -11.71
N GLU A 134 2.00 15.22 -11.04
CA GLU A 134 2.08 15.47 -9.60
C GLU A 134 1.40 16.79 -9.22
N GLN A 135 1.71 17.89 -9.94
CA GLN A 135 1.08 19.18 -9.70
C GLN A 135 -0.44 19.12 -9.86
N LYS A 136 -0.92 18.48 -10.91
CA LYS A 136 -2.35 18.34 -11.16
C LYS A 136 -3.06 17.47 -10.10
N LEU A 137 -2.37 16.47 -9.55
CA LEU A 137 -2.87 15.66 -8.45
C LEU A 137 -2.99 16.49 -7.17
N LEU A 138 -2.00 17.32 -6.86
CA LEU A 138 -2.02 18.23 -5.71
C LEU A 138 -3.16 19.26 -5.83
N ASP A 139 -3.32 19.86 -7.01
CA ASP A 139 -4.35 20.87 -7.27
C ASP A 139 -5.78 20.30 -7.19
N THR A 140 -5.95 19.03 -7.54
CA THR A 140 -7.27 18.38 -7.64
C THR A 140 -7.69 17.67 -6.35
N THR A 141 -6.75 17.43 -5.43
CA THR A 141 -6.99 16.66 -4.22
C THR A 141 -6.66 17.47 -2.96
N LYS A 142 -6.97 16.91 -1.80
CA LYS A 142 -6.69 17.55 -0.49
C LYS A 142 -5.35 17.06 0.11
N TYR A 143 -4.54 16.34 -0.66
CA TYR A 143 -3.25 15.85 -0.23
C TYR A 143 -2.19 16.95 -0.32
N VAL A 144 -1.21 16.88 0.59
CA VAL A 144 -0.08 17.82 0.63
C VAL A 144 1.09 17.30 -0.20
N GLN A 145 1.20 15.98 -0.31
CA GLN A 145 2.27 15.31 -1.05
C GLN A 145 1.73 14.03 -1.68
N PHE A 146 2.34 13.59 -2.77
CA PHE A 146 2.03 12.31 -3.41
C PHE A 146 3.26 11.41 -3.50
N GLU A 147 3.05 10.14 -3.19
CA GLU A 147 3.92 9.03 -3.55
C GLU A 147 3.36 8.41 -4.82
N ILE A 148 4.04 8.58 -5.94
CA ILE A 148 3.52 8.17 -7.25
C ILE A 148 4.32 6.98 -7.78
N HIS A 149 3.61 5.88 -8.05
CA HIS A 149 4.16 4.69 -8.69
C HIS A 149 3.82 4.72 -10.17
N TYR A 150 4.85 4.79 -11.00
CA TYR A 150 4.70 4.81 -12.46
C TYR A 150 4.86 3.41 -13.04
N THR A 151 3.93 3.00 -13.89
CA THR A 151 3.95 1.73 -14.62
C THR A 151 3.68 2.01 -16.09
N THR A 152 4.31 1.24 -16.98
CA THR A 152 4.09 1.35 -18.42
C THR A 152 3.28 0.16 -18.92
N ASP A 153 2.18 0.42 -19.63
CA ASP A 153 1.34 -0.59 -20.28
C ASP A 153 1.01 -0.16 -21.71
N PRO A 154 1.70 -0.74 -22.72
CA PRO A 154 1.45 -0.43 -24.13
C PRO A 154 0.02 -0.74 -24.60
N ALA A 155 -0.72 -1.61 -23.89
CA ALA A 155 -2.09 -1.96 -24.23
C ALA A 155 -3.08 -0.79 -24.13
N LEU A 156 -2.70 0.30 -23.47
CA LEU A 156 -3.47 1.55 -23.39
C LEU A 156 -3.51 2.32 -24.72
N ILE A 157 -2.60 1.99 -25.68
CA ILE A 157 -2.40 2.65 -26.98
C ILE A 157 -1.93 4.10 -26.84
N GLY A 158 -2.41 4.84 -25.84
CA GLY A 158 -2.10 6.21 -25.52
C GLY A 158 -2.87 6.72 -24.31
N GLY A 159 -2.47 7.90 -23.80
CA GLY A 159 -3.04 8.46 -22.59
C GLY A 159 -2.49 7.81 -21.32
N MET A 160 -3.24 7.95 -20.21
CA MET A 160 -2.85 7.40 -18.90
C MET A 160 -4.08 7.03 -18.06
N VAL A 161 -3.87 6.07 -17.19
CA VAL A 161 -4.82 5.68 -16.14
C VAL A 161 -4.21 6.06 -14.79
N ILE A 162 -4.93 6.82 -13.99
CA ILE A 162 -4.51 7.25 -12.65
C ILE A 162 -5.44 6.61 -11.63
N ARG A 163 -4.86 5.89 -10.68
CA ARG A 163 -5.58 5.30 -9.56
C ARG A 163 -5.11 5.92 -8.25
N ILE A 164 -6.04 6.50 -7.49
CA ILE A 164 -5.79 7.07 -6.17
C ILE A 164 -6.75 6.38 -5.20
N ARG A 165 -6.24 5.50 -4.34
CA ARG A 165 -7.08 4.64 -3.48
C ARG A 165 -8.17 3.92 -4.30
N ASP A 166 -9.45 4.26 -4.05
CA ASP A 166 -10.62 3.65 -4.71
C ASP A 166 -11.07 4.41 -5.98
N ARG A 167 -10.47 5.58 -6.25
CA ARG A 167 -10.77 6.36 -7.43
C ARG A 167 -9.85 5.99 -8.59
N VAL A 168 -10.46 5.68 -9.73
CA VAL A 168 -9.75 5.45 -10.99
C VAL A 168 -10.19 6.49 -12.00
N VAL A 169 -9.24 7.20 -12.57
CA VAL A 169 -9.45 8.13 -13.68
C VAL A 169 -8.78 7.53 -14.90
N ASP A 170 -9.57 7.03 -15.83
CA ASP A 170 -9.09 6.42 -17.06
C ASP A 170 -9.22 7.43 -18.22
N GLY A 171 -8.07 7.93 -18.67
CA GLY A 171 -7.93 8.81 -19.83
C GLY A 171 -7.29 8.11 -21.02
N SER A 172 -7.27 6.77 -21.08
CA SER A 172 -6.64 6.02 -22.16
C SER A 172 -7.37 6.17 -23.49
N VAL A 173 -6.61 6.11 -24.55
CA VAL A 173 -7.16 6.07 -25.93
C VAL A 173 -7.97 4.81 -26.15
N ARG A 174 -7.55 3.70 -25.58
CA ARG A 174 -8.28 2.43 -25.62
C ARG A 174 -9.73 2.59 -25.15
N THR A 175 -9.94 3.13 -23.96
CA THR A 175 -11.29 3.33 -23.41
C THR A 175 -12.13 4.28 -24.26
N ARG A 176 -11.50 5.33 -24.82
CA ARG A 176 -12.21 6.22 -25.76
C ARG A 176 -12.64 5.52 -27.04
N LEU A 177 -11.79 4.66 -27.60
CA LEU A 177 -12.15 3.85 -28.78
C LEU A 177 -13.27 2.83 -28.47
N GLU A 178 -13.22 2.17 -27.32
CA GLU A 178 -14.28 1.24 -26.90
C GLU A 178 -15.62 1.96 -26.71
N HIS A 179 -15.63 3.19 -26.19
CA HIS A 179 -16.85 4.01 -26.13
C HIS A 179 -17.37 4.38 -27.50
N LEU A 180 -16.51 4.84 -28.40
CA LEU A 180 -16.90 5.16 -29.78
C LEU A 180 -17.47 3.96 -30.53
N THR A 181 -16.86 2.78 -30.37
CA THR A 181 -17.36 1.55 -30.98
C THR A 181 -18.78 1.22 -30.52
N ARG A 182 -19.01 1.27 -29.19
CA ARG A 182 -20.35 1.05 -28.61
C ARG A 182 -21.39 2.07 -29.09
N ASP A 183 -20.99 3.34 -29.21
CA ASP A 183 -21.88 4.38 -29.69
C ASP A 183 -22.25 4.18 -31.16
N LEU A 184 -21.30 3.75 -32.02
CA LEU A 184 -21.53 3.39 -33.40
C LEU A 184 -22.46 2.15 -33.55
N GLU A 185 -22.24 1.11 -32.75
CA GLU A 185 -23.09 -0.06 -32.70
C GLU A 185 -24.57 0.30 -32.34
N ARG A 186 -24.76 1.21 -31.38
CA ARG A 186 -26.09 1.72 -31.01
C ARG A 186 -26.78 2.48 -32.15
N ILE A 187 -26.02 3.22 -32.96
CA ILE A 187 -26.54 3.94 -34.12
C ILE A 187 -26.97 2.94 -35.21
N GLN A 188 -26.19 1.89 -35.47
CA GLN A 188 -26.53 0.85 -36.45
C GLN A 188 -27.82 0.10 -36.09
N LEU A 189 -28.02 -0.22 -34.79
CA LEU A 189 -29.26 -0.86 -34.32
C LEU A 189 -30.48 0.03 -34.51
N LYS A 190 -30.38 1.34 -34.33
CA LYS A 190 -31.49 2.27 -34.55
C LYS A 190 -31.88 2.42 -36.04
N VAL A 191 -30.93 2.29 -36.95
CA VAL A 191 -31.20 2.35 -38.41
C VAL A 191 -31.89 1.08 -38.90
N GLY A 192 -31.66 -0.07 -38.26
CA GLY A 192 -32.33 -1.33 -38.58
C GLY A 192 -33.79 -1.44 -38.14
N GLU A 193 -34.25 -0.58 -37.20
CA GLU A 193 -35.64 -0.54 -36.75
C GLU A 193 -36.57 0.36 -37.61
N CYS A 194 -36.02 1.09 -38.57
CA CYS A 194 -36.79 1.95 -39.48
C CYS A 194 -36.92 1.32 -40.88
N ALA A 195 -37.36 0.10 -40.98
CA ALA A 195 -37.87 -0.48 -42.24
C ALA A 195 -39.36 -0.76 -42.12
N PRO A 196 -40.16 -0.39 -43.14
CA PRO A 196 -41.62 -0.34 -43.12
C PRO A 196 -42.31 -1.70 -43.02
#